data_f2ebca10b698e8a15d8218343e6b2ea4
#
_entry.id   f2ebca10b698e8a15d8218343e6b2ea4
#
_cell.length_a   1.000
_cell.length_b   1.000
_cell.length_c   1.000
_cell.angle_alpha   90.00
_cell.angle_beta   90.00
_cell.angle_gamma   90.00
#
_symmetry.space_group_name_H-M   'P 1'
#
loop_
_entity.id
_entity.type
_entity.pdbx_description
1 polymer ?
#
loop_
_entity_poly.entity_id
_entity_poly.type
_entity_poly.pdbx_seq_one_letter_code
_entity_poly.pdbx_strand_id
1 'polypeptide(L)'
;PISIHKLTPIQMPHVDIEEVREGRKAFTQEEWMDVMLRSCGYEPEQLNNREKWLLLARMLPLVENNFNLCELGPRSTGKSHIYKEISPNSILVSGGQTTVANLFYNMGRKTVGLVGLWDCVAFDEVAGIKFKDKDGIQIMKDYMASGSFARGKEEKAASASMVFVGNINQSVDVLLKTSSLFDPFPPEMGTDTAFLDRLHCYIPGWEIPKFRPEHFTNDYGFITDYLAEFIRELRKEQYGDALDKYFRLGKNLNQRDTIAVRKIVGGYVKLLYPDGEFTKEQIEEILVFALEMRRRVKEQLKKLGGMEFYDVNFSYIDLDTFEEKFVSVPEQGGGKLIPDGICNPGQVYTVSQGKSGMIGVFRLESQMLPGNGKFERTGLGSDRDCKESTNTAFNFLKANGNRISGSISTTMRDYIINYQDLQGIGMTGKLALPTLIALCSIALGRP
;
A
#
# COMPACT_ATOMS: atom_id res chain seq x y z
N PRO A 1 -33.40 11.72 -33.15
CA PRO A 1 -32.38 12.72 -33.47
C PRO A 1 -31.06 12.28 -32.86
N ILE A 2 -29.99 12.31 -33.64
CA ILE A 2 -28.62 12.08 -33.16
C ILE A 2 -28.16 13.39 -32.55
N SER A 3 -27.76 13.37 -31.28
CA SER A 3 -27.14 14.50 -30.60
C SER A 3 -25.69 14.20 -30.22
N ILE A 4 -24.81 15.17 -30.39
CA ILE A 4 -23.43 15.08 -29.91
C ILE A 4 -23.47 15.26 -28.41
N HIS A 5 -23.08 14.25 -27.67
CA HIS A 5 -23.12 14.27 -26.21
C HIS A 5 -21.82 14.84 -25.61
N LYS A 6 -20.69 14.56 -26.25
CA LYS A 6 -19.39 15.11 -25.88
C LYS A 6 -18.51 15.19 -27.13
N LEU A 7 -17.77 16.27 -27.26
CA LEU A 7 -16.72 16.45 -28.26
C LEU A 7 -15.38 16.56 -27.52
N THR A 8 -14.46 15.67 -27.80
CA THR A 8 -13.09 15.74 -27.31
C THR A 8 -12.18 15.96 -28.51
N PRO A 9 -11.56 17.14 -28.67
CA PRO A 9 -10.63 17.35 -29.77
C PRO A 9 -9.35 16.55 -29.53
N ILE A 10 -8.89 15.85 -30.58
CA ILE A 10 -7.60 15.13 -30.59
C ILE A 10 -6.61 15.98 -31.36
N GLN A 11 -5.57 16.47 -30.68
CA GLN A 11 -4.54 17.31 -31.26
C GLN A 11 -3.34 16.49 -31.78
N MET A 12 -3.04 15.35 -31.12
CA MET A 12 -1.94 14.47 -31.45
C MET A 12 -2.46 13.04 -31.64
N PRO A 13 -2.84 12.65 -32.86
CA PRO A 13 -3.38 11.32 -33.12
C PRO A 13 -2.29 10.22 -33.12
N HIS A 14 -1.03 10.60 -33.14
CA HIS A 14 0.12 9.69 -33.14
C HIS A 14 1.31 10.37 -32.48
N VAL A 15 2.09 9.60 -31.71
CA VAL A 15 3.31 10.04 -31.03
C VAL A 15 4.47 9.16 -31.45
N ASP A 16 5.60 9.78 -31.76
CA ASP A 16 6.87 9.07 -31.94
C ASP A 16 7.48 8.82 -30.55
N ILE A 17 7.49 7.57 -30.12
CA ILE A 17 8.00 7.20 -28.81
C ILE A 17 9.52 7.44 -28.68
N GLU A 18 10.27 7.41 -29.79
CA GLU A 18 11.70 7.68 -29.75
C GLU A 18 12.00 9.16 -29.45
N GLU A 19 11.12 10.08 -29.87
CA GLU A 19 11.22 11.48 -29.49
C GLU A 19 11.06 11.65 -27.98
N VAL A 20 10.11 10.92 -27.36
CA VAL A 20 9.93 10.92 -25.90
C VAL A 20 11.17 10.38 -25.19
N ARG A 21 11.77 9.29 -25.70
CA ARG A 21 12.98 8.66 -25.14
C ARG A 21 14.18 9.59 -25.20
N GLU A 22 14.42 10.22 -26.34
CA GLU A 22 15.50 11.19 -26.47
C GLU A 22 15.26 12.43 -25.59
N GLY A 23 14.03 12.94 -25.57
CA GLY A 23 13.65 14.06 -24.70
C GLY A 23 13.85 13.77 -23.22
N ARG A 24 13.57 12.54 -22.79
CA ARG A 24 13.75 12.09 -21.40
C ARG A 24 15.19 12.29 -20.92
N LYS A 25 16.18 12.07 -21.74
CA LYS A 25 17.60 12.16 -21.39
C LYS A 25 18.05 13.56 -20.96
N ALA A 26 17.30 14.59 -21.33
CA ALA A 26 17.56 15.97 -20.93
C ALA A 26 17.11 16.30 -19.49
N PHE A 27 16.40 15.39 -18.81
CA PHE A 27 15.84 15.61 -17.50
C PHE A 27 16.47 14.68 -16.45
N THR A 28 16.64 15.18 -15.25
CA THR A 28 16.83 14.34 -14.06
C THR A 28 15.55 13.55 -13.77
N GLN A 29 15.62 12.56 -12.89
CA GLN A 29 14.42 11.82 -12.46
C GLN A 29 13.37 12.75 -11.84
N GLU A 30 13.80 13.68 -10.99
CA GLU A 30 12.89 14.61 -10.28
C GLU A 30 12.23 15.57 -11.28
N GLU A 31 13.00 16.19 -12.16
CA GLU A 31 12.46 17.08 -13.18
C GLU A 31 11.46 16.36 -14.11
N TRP A 32 11.77 15.12 -14.52
CA TRP A 32 10.85 14.34 -15.34
C TRP A 32 9.56 13.99 -14.60
N MET A 33 9.67 13.57 -13.32
CA MET A 33 8.50 13.33 -12.46
C MET A 33 7.64 14.58 -12.37
N ASP A 34 8.25 15.74 -12.19
CA ASP A 34 7.54 17.02 -12.09
C ASP A 34 6.83 17.38 -13.39
N VAL A 35 7.44 17.15 -14.54
CA VAL A 35 6.78 17.32 -15.85
C VAL A 35 5.58 16.38 -15.99
N MET A 36 5.70 15.12 -15.57
CA MET A 36 4.60 14.15 -15.60
C MET A 36 3.44 14.60 -14.71
N LEU A 37 3.74 15.09 -13.51
CA LEU A 37 2.73 15.58 -12.56
C LEU A 37 2.06 16.86 -13.07
N ARG A 38 2.82 17.81 -13.61
CA ARG A 38 2.27 19.03 -14.26
C ARG A 38 1.38 18.70 -15.44
N SER A 39 1.74 17.69 -16.21
CA SER A 39 0.89 17.21 -17.32
C SER A 39 -0.46 16.67 -16.83
N CYS A 40 -0.54 16.21 -15.58
CA CYS A 40 -1.78 15.83 -14.93
C CYS A 40 -2.49 16.99 -14.20
N GLY A 41 -1.94 18.20 -14.26
CA GLY A 41 -2.50 19.39 -13.64
C GLY A 41 -2.07 19.63 -12.19
N TYR A 42 -1.14 18.86 -11.64
CA TYR A 42 -0.64 19.05 -10.29
C TYR A 42 0.55 20.01 -10.23
N GLU A 43 0.68 20.74 -9.10
CA GLU A 43 1.84 21.59 -8.84
C GLU A 43 2.86 20.85 -7.95
N PRO A 44 3.99 20.37 -8.51
CA PRO A 44 4.94 19.55 -7.77
C PRO A 44 5.64 20.29 -6.63
N GLU A 45 5.78 21.61 -6.71
CA GLU A 45 6.42 22.42 -5.65
C GLU A 45 5.62 22.42 -4.35
N GLN A 46 4.33 22.15 -4.41
CA GLN A 46 3.44 22.05 -3.25
C GLN A 46 3.34 20.63 -2.68
N LEU A 47 4.10 19.68 -3.24
CA LEU A 47 4.04 18.27 -2.89
C LEU A 47 5.40 17.81 -2.36
N ASN A 48 5.38 17.00 -1.29
CA ASN A 48 6.58 16.29 -0.85
C ASN A 48 6.87 15.09 -1.76
N ASN A 49 8.06 14.51 -1.65
CA ASN A 49 8.47 13.38 -2.50
C ASN A 49 7.52 12.18 -2.39
N ARG A 50 7.04 11.86 -1.21
CA ARG A 50 6.09 10.75 -0.98
C ARG A 50 4.77 10.99 -1.73
N GLU A 51 4.23 12.18 -1.65
CA GLU A 51 3.00 12.57 -2.34
C GLU A 51 3.16 12.51 -3.86
N LYS A 52 4.30 12.96 -4.39
CA LYS A 52 4.64 12.84 -5.82
C LYS A 52 4.61 11.38 -6.28
N TRP A 53 5.23 10.48 -5.54
CA TRP A 53 5.22 9.04 -5.84
C TRP A 53 3.81 8.46 -5.82
N LEU A 54 3.00 8.79 -4.82
CA LEU A 54 1.62 8.31 -4.73
C LEU A 54 0.74 8.84 -5.87
N LEU A 55 0.91 10.10 -6.26
CA LEU A 55 0.17 10.68 -7.39
C LEU A 55 0.59 10.05 -8.72
N LEU A 56 1.87 9.77 -8.89
CA LEU A 56 2.37 9.07 -10.07
C LEU A 56 1.82 7.63 -10.15
N ALA A 57 1.64 6.95 -9.01
CA ALA A 57 1.05 5.62 -8.95
C ALA A 57 -0.36 5.54 -9.56
N ARG A 58 -1.12 6.65 -9.54
CA ARG A 58 -2.43 6.73 -10.21
C ARG A 58 -2.37 6.52 -11.71
N MET A 59 -1.20 6.72 -12.32
CA MET A 59 -0.98 6.53 -13.76
C MET A 59 -0.63 5.08 -14.13
N LEU A 60 -0.29 4.23 -13.15
CA LEU A 60 0.09 2.83 -13.42
C LEU A 60 -0.97 2.06 -14.22
N PRO A 61 -2.27 2.17 -13.94
CA PRO A 61 -3.30 1.50 -14.73
C PRO A 61 -3.39 1.97 -16.18
N LEU A 62 -2.91 3.18 -16.47
CA LEU A 62 -2.90 3.74 -17.82
C LEU A 62 -1.72 3.23 -18.64
N VAL A 63 -0.60 2.87 -18.01
CA VAL A 63 0.64 2.45 -18.66
C VAL A 63 0.89 0.94 -18.62
N GLU A 64 0.18 0.21 -17.75
CA GLU A 64 0.23 -1.26 -17.63
C GLU A 64 -1.07 -1.91 -18.10
N ASN A 65 -0.94 -3.08 -18.76
CA ASN A 65 -2.09 -3.91 -19.13
C ASN A 65 -2.60 -4.71 -17.93
N ASN A 66 -3.92 -4.85 -17.82
CA ASN A 66 -4.55 -5.68 -16.79
C ASN A 66 -4.01 -5.37 -15.39
N PHE A 67 -3.91 -4.09 -15.06
CA PHE A 67 -3.41 -3.62 -13.78
C PHE A 67 -4.59 -3.31 -12.86
N ASN A 68 -4.64 -3.97 -11.71
CA ASN A 68 -5.73 -3.81 -10.75
C ASN A 68 -5.27 -2.92 -9.59
N LEU A 69 -5.80 -1.72 -9.51
CA LEU A 69 -5.43 -0.71 -8.52
C LEU A 69 -6.61 -0.38 -7.61
N CYS A 70 -6.33 -0.20 -6.34
CA CYS A 70 -7.28 0.32 -5.35
C CYS A 70 -6.71 1.59 -4.71
N GLU A 71 -7.52 2.65 -4.63
CA GLU A 71 -7.19 3.86 -3.87
C GLU A 71 -8.38 4.24 -3.00
N LEU A 72 -8.20 4.11 -1.69
CA LEU A 72 -9.19 4.51 -0.70
C LEU A 72 -8.61 5.62 0.18
N GLY A 73 -9.41 6.65 0.43
CA GLY A 73 -8.92 7.81 1.19
C GLY A 73 -10.01 8.87 1.39
N PRO A 74 -9.69 9.98 2.03
CA PRO A 74 -10.63 11.07 2.28
C PRO A 74 -11.14 11.68 0.97
N ARG A 75 -12.24 12.43 1.07
CA ARG A 75 -12.78 13.20 -0.06
C ARG A 75 -11.84 14.35 -0.43
N SER A 76 -11.99 14.86 -1.65
CA SER A 76 -11.25 16.03 -2.17
C SER A 76 -9.75 15.82 -2.37
N THR A 77 -9.33 14.59 -2.61
CA THR A 77 -7.94 14.24 -2.97
C THR A 77 -7.77 13.94 -4.47
N GLY A 78 -8.75 14.25 -5.30
CA GLY A 78 -8.68 14.13 -6.76
C GLY A 78 -8.54 12.70 -7.30
N LYS A 79 -9.00 11.67 -6.57
CA LYS A 79 -8.86 10.24 -6.96
C LYS A 79 -9.37 9.92 -8.37
N SER A 80 -10.50 10.47 -8.75
CA SER A 80 -11.17 10.15 -10.03
C SER A 80 -10.70 11.03 -11.19
N HIS A 81 -9.97 12.14 -10.91
CA HIS A 81 -9.59 13.14 -11.89
C HIS A 81 -8.77 12.57 -13.05
N ILE A 82 -7.74 11.78 -12.75
CA ILE A 82 -6.85 11.19 -13.76
C ILE A 82 -7.63 10.33 -14.74
N TYR A 83 -8.55 9.51 -14.24
CA TYR A 83 -9.31 8.57 -15.08
C TYR A 83 -10.43 9.22 -15.89
N LYS A 84 -10.84 10.43 -15.48
CA LYS A 84 -11.91 11.17 -16.15
C LYS A 84 -11.38 12.20 -17.14
N GLU A 85 -10.32 12.91 -16.80
CA GLU A 85 -9.91 14.11 -17.51
C GLU A 85 -8.54 13.98 -18.25
N ILE A 86 -7.66 13.07 -17.82
CA ILE A 86 -6.30 13.00 -18.36
C ILE A 86 -6.19 12.05 -19.55
N SER A 87 -6.84 10.90 -19.51
CA SER A 87 -6.76 9.94 -20.61
C SER A 87 -8.09 9.81 -21.34
N PRO A 88 -8.14 10.05 -22.68
CA PRO A 88 -9.30 9.75 -23.49
C PRO A 88 -9.54 8.23 -23.63
N ASN A 89 -8.57 7.41 -23.22
CA ASN A 89 -8.60 5.94 -23.31
C ASN A 89 -9.05 5.29 -21.99
N SER A 90 -9.47 6.08 -21.00
CA SER A 90 -10.05 5.59 -19.75
C SER A 90 -11.51 6.00 -19.60
N ILE A 91 -12.27 5.18 -18.89
CA ILE A 91 -13.67 5.47 -18.58
C ILE A 91 -13.90 5.38 -17.07
N LEU A 92 -14.62 6.37 -16.54
CA LEU A 92 -15.07 6.38 -15.17
C LEU A 92 -16.49 5.83 -15.08
N VAL A 93 -16.68 4.75 -14.34
CA VAL A 93 -17.97 4.13 -14.07
C VAL A 93 -18.40 4.57 -12.67
N SER A 94 -19.51 5.33 -12.58
CA SER A 94 -20.06 5.67 -11.28
C SER A 94 -20.64 4.43 -10.60
N GLY A 95 -20.59 4.39 -9.25
CA GLY A 95 -20.94 3.24 -8.42
C GLY A 95 -22.40 2.74 -8.47
N GLY A 96 -23.11 3.07 -9.55
CA GLY A 96 -24.44 2.56 -9.84
C GLY A 96 -24.46 1.09 -10.26
N GLN A 97 -25.61 0.60 -10.64
CA GLN A 97 -25.77 -0.79 -11.08
C GLN A 97 -24.97 -1.08 -12.35
N THR A 98 -23.90 -1.81 -12.23
CA THR A 98 -23.10 -2.32 -13.34
C THR A 98 -23.55 -3.73 -13.69
N THR A 99 -23.72 -4.02 -14.99
CA THR A 99 -24.05 -5.36 -15.46
C THR A 99 -22.85 -6.04 -16.08
N VAL A 100 -22.79 -7.36 -15.99
CA VAL A 100 -21.77 -8.17 -16.67
C VAL A 100 -21.80 -7.92 -18.19
N ALA A 101 -22.98 -7.75 -18.76
CA ALA A 101 -23.14 -7.45 -20.18
C ALA A 101 -22.52 -6.10 -20.58
N ASN A 102 -22.63 -5.09 -19.74
CA ASN A 102 -22.03 -3.77 -20.00
C ASN A 102 -20.50 -3.79 -19.80
N LEU A 103 -20.04 -4.47 -18.76
CA LEU A 103 -18.63 -4.47 -18.40
C LEU A 103 -17.80 -5.40 -19.31
N PHE A 104 -18.28 -6.60 -19.59
CA PHE A 104 -17.53 -7.66 -20.27
C PHE A 104 -18.04 -7.94 -21.67
N TYR A 105 -19.26 -8.51 -21.81
CA TYR A 105 -19.81 -8.91 -23.09
C TYR A 105 -21.32 -9.01 -23.05
N ASN A 106 -21.96 -8.38 -24.01
CA ASN A 106 -23.43 -8.45 -24.21
C ASN A 106 -23.79 -9.61 -25.12
N MET A 107 -24.33 -10.69 -24.56
CA MET A 107 -24.73 -11.89 -25.30
C MET A 107 -25.84 -11.62 -26.33
N GLY A 108 -26.80 -10.75 -25.99
CA GLY A 108 -27.93 -10.44 -26.86
C GLY A 108 -27.54 -9.64 -28.11
N ARG A 109 -26.61 -8.67 -27.91
CA ARG A 109 -26.12 -7.80 -29.00
C ARG A 109 -24.84 -8.31 -29.63
N LYS A 110 -24.18 -9.33 -29.06
CA LYS A 110 -22.87 -9.85 -29.47
C LYS A 110 -21.78 -8.77 -29.52
N THR A 111 -21.79 -7.85 -28.57
CA THR A 111 -20.84 -6.73 -28.49
C THR A 111 -19.97 -6.87 -27.26
N VAL A 112 -18.69 -6.51 -27.43
CA VAL A 112 -17.74 -6.44 -26.33
C VAL A 112 -18.09 -5.27 -25.40
N GLY A 113 -17.94 -5.47 -24.09
CA GLY A 113 -18.19 -4.46 -23.08
C GLY A 113 -16.99 -3.52 -22.85
N LEU A 114 -17.06 -2.74 -21.78
CA LEU A 114 -16.09 -1.69 -21.47
C LEU A 114 -14.64 -2.17 -21.44
N VAL A 115 -14.38 -3.35 -20.88
CA VAL A 115 -13.00 -3.91 -20.77
C VAL A 115 -12.33 -4.19 -22.12
N GLY A 116 -13.10 -4.35 -23.17
CA GLY A 116 -12.56 -4.54 -24.51
C GLY A 116 -12.51 -3.26 -25.36
N LEU A 117 -13.09 -2.17 -24.86
CA LEU A 117 -13.16 -0.89 -25.58
C LEU A 117 -12.19 0.17 -25.01
N TRP A 118 -11.83 0.04 -23.77
CA TRP A 118 -11.05 1.02 -23.02
C TRP A 118 -9.74 0.41 -22.50
N ASP A 119 -8.71 1.23 -22.34
CA ASP A 119 -7.44 0.83 -21.74
C ASP A 119 -7.53 0.76 -20.21
N CYS A 120 -8.45 1.54 -19.62
CA CYS A 120 -8.69 1.56 -18.19
C CYS A 120 -10.18 1.75 -17.88
N VAL A 121 -10.70 0.94 -16.98
CA VAL A 121 -12.05 1.07 -16.42
C VAL A 121 -11.91 1.38 -14.93
N ALA A 122 -12.28 2.60 -14.54
CA ALA A 122 -12.23 3.06 -13.16
C ALA A 122 -13.63 3.08 -12.54
N PHE A 123 -13.79 2.41 -11.41
CA PHE A 123 -15.01 2.44 -10.62
C PHE A 123 -14.90 3.54 -9.57
N ASP A 124 -15.74 4.57 -9.71
CA ASP A 124 -15.85 5.61 -8.70
C ASP A 124 -16.90 5.21 -7.65
N GLU A 125 -16.64 5.59 -6.40
CA GLU A 125 -17.48 5.22 -5.26
C GLU A 125 -17.72 3.71 -5.15
N VAL A 126 -16.66 2.95 -4.87
CA VAL A 126 -16.70 1.47 -4.75
C VAL A 126 -17.84 0.94 -3.88
N ALA A 127 -18.26 1.69 -2.86
CA ALA A 127 -19.39 1.34 -1.99
C ALA A 127 -20.70 1.14 -2.75
N GLY A 128 -20.83 1.77 -3.90
CA GLY A 128 -22.01 1.66 -4.76
C GLY A 128 -21.98 0.53 -5.79
N ILE A 129 -20.89 -0.22 -5.90
CA ILE A 129 -20.77 -1.31 -6.89
C ILE A 129 -21.76 -2.41 -6.54
N LYS A 130 -22.66 -2.71 -7.49
CA LYS A 130 -23.65 -3.79 -7.37
C LYS A 130 -23.81 -4.49 -8.71
N PHE A 131 -23.61 -5.80 -8.70
CA PHE A 131 -23.91 -6.63 -9.85
C PHE A 131 -25.33 -7.19 -9.72
N LYS A 132 -26.11 -7.09 -10.80
CA LYS A 132 -27.42 -7.74 -10.89
C LYS A 132 -27.28 -9.25 -11.03
N ASP A 133 -26.24 -9.68 -11.75
CA ASP A 133 -25.94 -11.07 -12.01
C ASP A 133 -25.14 -11.66 -10.84
N LYS A 134 -25.55 -12.81 -10.32
CA LYS A 134 -24.87 -13.50 -9.21
C LYS A 134 -23.43 -13.85 -9.54
N ASP A 135 -23.12 -14.09 -10.82
CA ASP A 135 -21.81 -14.50 -11.30
C ASP A 135 -20.89 -13.29 -11.61
N GLY A 136 -21.38 -12.07 -11.47
CA GLY A 136 -20.65 -10.85 -11.87
C GLY A 136 -19.29 -10.70 -11.19
N ILE A 137 -19.23 -10.94 -9.88
CA ILE A 137 -17.98 -10.87 -9.09
C ILE A 137 -17.05 -12.01 -9.53
N GLN A 138 -17.56 -13.20 -9.81
CA GLN A 138 -16.72 -14.32 -10.26
C GLN A 138 -16.07 -14.03 -11.61
N ILE A 139 -16.82 -13.54 -12.59
CA ILE A 139 -16.30 -13.16 -13.90
C ILE A 139 -15.27 -12.03 -13.77
N MET A 140 -15.50 -11.07 -12.88
CA MET A 140 -14.53 -10.01 -12.57
C MET A 140 -13.24 -10.60 -11.98
N LYS A 141 -13.34 -11.53 -11.03
CA LYS A 141 -12.16 -12.21 -10.47
C LYS A 141 -11.35 -12.96 -11.52
N ASP A 142 -12.01 -13.65 -12.42
CA ASP A 142 -11.36 -14.40 -13.50
C ASP A 142 -10.63 -13.45 -14.44
N TYR A 143 -11.27 -12.36 -14.84
CA TYR A 143 -10.65 -11.31 -15.65
C TYR A 143 -9.47 -10.64 -14.96
N MET A 144 -9.59 -10.29 -13.69
CA MET A 144 -8.52 -9.68 -12.91
C MET A 144 -7.29 -10.60 -12.76
N ALA A 145 -7.50 -11.91 -12.81
CA ALA A 145 -6.43 -12.91 -12.70
C ALA A 145 -5.70 -13.15 -14.01
N SER A 146 -6.43 -13.26 -15.12
CA SER A 146 -5.90 -13.77 -16.40
C SER A 146 -5.93 -12.76 -17.55
N GLY A 147 -6.66 -11.65 -17.42
CA GLY A 147 -6.96 -10.76 -18.55
C GLY A 147 -7.96 -11.37 -19.55
N SER A 148 -8.57 -12.50 -19.22
CA SER A 148 -9.58 -13.16 -20.03
C SER A 148 -10.86 -13.40 -19.24
N PHE A 149 -11.97 -13.56 -19.92
CA PHE A 149 -13.26 -13.89 -19.32
C PHE A 149 -14.05 -14.80 -20.25
N ALA A 150 -14.74 -15.77 -19.65
CA ALA A 150 -15.66 -16.64 -20.37
C ALA A 150 -17.08 -16.06 -20.33
N ARG A 151 -17.71 -15.95 -21.49
CA ARG A 151 -19.12 -15.59 -21.60
C ARG A 151 -19.77 -16.45 -22.68
N GLY A 152 -20.64 -17.36 -22.25
CA GLY A 152 -21.18 -18.40 -23.11
C GLY A 152 -20.15 -19.49 -23.43
N LYS A 153 -19.93 -19.79 -24.72
CA LYS A 153 -18.99 -20.84 -25.16
C LYS A 153 -17.60 -20.32 -25.54
N GLU A 154 -17.41 -19.01 -25.54
CA GLU A 154 -16.16 -18.39 -26.00
C GLU A 154 -15.44 -17.71 -24.84
N GLU A 155 -14.14 -17.90 -24.79
CA GLU A 155 -13.23 -17.11 -23.97
C GLU A 155 -12.74 -15.91 -24.77
N LYS A 156 -12.74 -14.73 -24.16
CA LYS A 156 -12.30 -13.47 -24.76
C LYS A 156 -11.22 -12.84 -23.88
N ALA A 157 -10.18 -12.36 -24.52
CA ALA A 157 -9.12 -11.62 -23.86
C ALA A 157 -9.32 -10.10 -24.02
N ALA A 158 -8.91 -9.34 -23.02
CA ALA A 158 -8.86 -7.89 -23.04
C ALA A 158 -7.70 -7.38 -22.20
N SER A 159 -7.30 -6.12 -22.40
CA SER A 159 -6.12 -5.52 -21.76
C SER A 159 -6.46 -4.41 -20.77
N ALA A 160 -7.73 -4.07 -20.61
CA ALA A 160 -8.13 -2.98 -19.72
C ALA A 160 -7.68 -3.22 -18.28
N SER A 161 -7.10 -2.19 -17.69
CA SER A 161 -6.83 -2.14 -16.27
C SER A 161 -8.09 -1.81 -15.49
N MET A 162 -8.20 -2.31 -14.25
CA MET A 162 -9.32 -2.02 -13.36
C MET A 162 -8.87 -1.18 -12.18
N VAL A 163 -9.57 -0.09 -11.93
CA VAL A 163 -9.29 0.84 -10.84
C VAL A 163 -10.51 0.94 -9.93
N PHE A 164 -10.27 0.86 -8.64
CA PHE A 164 -11.31 0.95 -7.62
C PHE A 164 -11.00 2.13 -6.70
N VAL A 165 -11.80 3.18 -6.77
CA VAL A 165 -11.65 4.37 -5.92
C VAL A 165 -12.84 4.54 -5.00
N GLY A 166 -12.57 4.93 -3.76
CA GLY A 166 -13.60 5.10 -2.75
C GLY A 166 -13.20 6.02 -1.62
N ASN A 167 -14.18 6.33 -0.78
CA ASN A 167 -13.99 7.22 0.35
C ASN A 167 -13.91 6.44 1.66
N ILE A 168 -12.92 6.78 2.48
CA ILE A 168 -12.82 6.35 3.88
C ILE A 168 -13.47 7.45 4.73
N ASN A 169 -14.45 7.07 5.55
CA ASN A 169 -15.20 7.99 6.40
C ASN A 169 -14.71 8.00 7.86
N GLN A 170 -13.80 7.11 8.20
CA GLN A 170 -13.20 6.97 9.54
C GLN A 170 -11.69 7.18 9.46
N SER A 171 -11.03 7.41 10.59
CA SER A 171 -9.58 7.43 10.61
C SER A 171 -9.01 6.03 10.34
N VAL A 172 -7.84 5.99 9.72
CA VAL A 172 -7.14 4.72 9.41
C VAL A 172 -6.88 3.90 10.67
N ASP A 173 -6.49 4.54 11.77
CA ASP A 173 -6.27 3.86 13.06
C ASP A 173 -7.51 3.16 13.59
N VAL A 174 -8.68 3.77 13.40
CA VAL A 174 -9.97 3.16 13.79
C VAL A 174 -10.28 1.99 12.87
N LEU A 175 -10.14 2.13 11.56
CA LEU A 175 -10.36 1.04 10.60
C LEU A 175 -9.44 -0.15 10.86
N LEU A 176 -8.17 0.09 11.14
CA LEU A 176 -7.20 -0.97 11.44
C LEU A 176 -7.55 -1.74 12.72
N LYS A 177 -8.23 -1.10 13.68
CA LYS A 177 -8.66 -1.74 14.92
C LYS A 177 -10.01 -2.46 14.82
N THR A 178 -10.95 -1.90 14.09
CA THR A 178 -12.36 -2.34 14.09
C THR A 178 -12.77 -3.12 12.85
N SER A 179 -12.12 -2.90 11.71
CA SER A 179 -12.47 -3.49 10.43
C SER A 179 -11.22 -3.74 9.58
N SER A 180 -11.26 -3.40 8.30
CA SER A 180 -10.11 -3.46 7.40
C SER A 180 -10.04 -2.20 6.52
N LEU A 181 -8.89 -2.00 5.85
CA LEU A 181 -8.75 -0.93 4.87
C LEU A 181 -9.61 -1.13 3.62
N PHE A 182 -10.27 -2.28 3.47
CA PHE A 182 -11.25 -2.56 2.41
C PHE A 182 -12.71 -2.34 2.83
N ASP A 183 -12.94 -1.81 4.03
CA ASP A 183 -14.27 -1.49 4.56
C ASP A 183 -15.19 -0.70 3.61
N PRO A 184 -14.67 0.26 2.79
CA PRO A 184 -15.50 0.97 1.82
C PRO A 184 -16.09 0.11 0.68
N PHE A 185 -15.58 -1.10 0.44
CA PHE A 185 -16.17 -2.00 -0.56
C PHE A 185 -17.50 -2.58 -0.09
N PRO A 186 -18.41 -2.96 -1.03
CA PRO A 186 -19.57 -3.76 -0.67
C PRO A 186 -19.15 -5.05 0.05
N PRO A 187 -19.94 -5.56 1.02
CA PRO A 187 -19.57 -6.75 1.80
C PRO A 187 -19.18 -7.95 0.93
N GLU A 188 -19.86 -8.16 -0.20
CA GLU A 188 -19.60 -9.28 -1.13
C GLU A 188 -18.21 -9.22 -1.79
N MET A 189 -17.59 -8.02 -1.82
CA MET A 189 -16.25 -7.80 -2.38
C MET A 189 -15.23 -7.55 -1.28
N GLY A 190 -15.57 -6.75 -0.28
CA GLY A 190 -14.67 -6.32 0.79
C GLY A 190 -14.29 -7.44 1.78
N THR A 191 -15.00 -8.56 1.77
CA THR A 191 -14.69 -9.78 2.55
C THR A 191 -14.24 -10.95 1.66
N ASP A 192 -14.31 -10.84 0.35
CA ASP A 192 -13.84 -11.87 -0.59
C ASP A 192 -12.32 -11.76 -0.76
N THR A 193 -11.58 -12.59 0.00
CA THR A 193 -10.11 -12.63 -0.05
C THR A 193 -9.59 -12.97 -1.44
N ALA A 194 -10.32 -13.77 -2.22
CA ALA A 194 -9.94 -14.12 -3.58
C ALA A 194 -10.05 -12.92 -4.54
N PHE A 195 -11.04 -12.05 -4.36
CA PHE A 195 -11.16 -10.78 -5.10
C PHE A 195 -10.02 -9.83 -4.69
N LEU A 196 -9.86 -9.61 -3.39
CA LEU A 196 -8.90 -8.65 -2.86
C LEU A 196 -7.45 -9.04 -3.18
N ASP A 197 -7.11 -10.33 -3.19
CA ASP A 197 -5.77 -10.81 -3.53
C ASP A 197 -5.38 -10.57 -5.00
N ARG A 198 -6.34 -10.22 -5.85
CA ARG A 198 -6.11 -9.83 -7.25
C ARG A 198 -5.80 -8.35 -7.44
N LEU A 199 -5.92 -7.55 -6.39
CA LEU A 199 -5.50 -6.15 -6.39
C LEU A 199 -3.97 -6.07 -6.33
N HIS A 200 -3.35 -5.53 -7.36
CA HIS A 200 -1.89 -5.44 -7.44
C HIS A 200 -1.33 -4.34 -6.53
N CYS A 201 -2.03 -3.22 -6.46
CA CYS A 201 -1.57 -2.00 -5.79
C CYS A 201 -2.68 -1.40 -4.92
N TYR A 202 -2.35 -1.05 -3.69
CA TYR A 202 -3.21 -0.25 -2.82
C TYR A 202 -2.52 1.08 -2.52
N ILE A 203 -3.04 2.17 -3.08
CA ILE A 203 -2.59 3.52 -2.79
C ILE A 203 -3.24 4.01 -1.49
N PRO A 204 -2.44 4.43 -0.49
CA PRO A 204 -2.96 5.02 0.75
C PRO A 204 -3.44 6.45 0.49
N GLY A 205 -4.69 6.59 0.04
CA GLY A 205 -5.27 7.89 -0.33
C GLY A 205 -5.36 8.89 0.83
N TRP A 206 -5.20 8.43 2.06
CA TRP A 206 -5.13 9.30 3.25
C TRP A 206 -3.79 10.03 3.40
N GLU A 207 -2.76 9.62 2.68
CA GLU A 207 -1.47 10.32 2.64
C GLU A 207 -1.44 11.42 1.56
N ILE A 208 -2.42 11.44 0.66
CA ILE A 208 -2.54 12.46 -0.38
C ILE A 208 -3.26 13.68 0.19
N PRO A 209 -2.74 14.90 -0.01
CA PRO A 209 -3.34 16.10 0.54
C PRO A 209 -4.73 16.36 -0.07
N LYS A 210 -5.59 17.01 0.69
CA LYS A 210 -6.80 17.59 0.13
C LYS A 210 -6.41 18.73 -0.78
N PHE A 211 -6.79 18.65 -2.05
CA PHE A 211 -6.40 19.66 -3.02
C PHE A 211 -7.06 21.01 -2.75
N ARG A 212 -6.25 22.03 -2.88
CA ARG A 212 -6.56 23.45 -2.81
C ARG A 212 -6.08 24.11 -4.10
N PRO A 213 -6.45 25.36 -4.39
CA PRO A 213 -6.02 26.06 -5.61
C PRO A 213 -4.51 26.05 -5.84
N GLU A 214 -3.70 26.12 -4.76
CA GLU A 214 -2.23 26.09 -4.85
C GLU A 214 -1.63 24.76 -5.33
N HIS A 215 -2.40 23.68 -5.27
CA HIS A 215 -1.96 22.36 -5.76
C HIS A 215 -2.18 22.16 -7.26
N PHE A 216 -2.80 23.11 -7.94
CA PHE A 216 -3.01 23.08 -9.39
C PHE A 216 -1.99 23.95 -10.10
N THR A 217 -1.31 23.34 -11.08
CA THR A 217 -0.23 24.03 -11.80
C THR A 217 -0.77 25.03 -12.81
N ASN A 218 -0.03 26.12 -12.99
CA ASN A 218 -0.14 27.03 -14.12
C ASN A 218 1.09 26.94 -15.04
N ASP A 219 2.01 26.02 -14.73
CA ASP A 219 3.25 25.83 -15.47
C ASP A 219 3.12 24.78 -16.57
N TYR A 220 4.16 24.67 -17.39
CA TYR A 220 4.15 23.81 -18.55
C TYR A 220 4.26 22.33 -18.18
N GLY A 221 3.48 21.52 -18.88
CA GLY A 221 3.53 20.06 -18.94
C GLY A 221 3.21 19.62 -20.37
N PHE A 222 3.14 18.33 -20.59
CA PHE A 222 2.64 17.80 -21.86
C PHE A 222 1.14 18.09 -21.98
N ILE A 223 0.69 18.40 -23.20
CA ILE A 223 -0.75 18.38 -23.47
C ILE A 223 -1.31 16.98 -23.23
N THR A 224 -2.53 16.90 -22.74
CA THR A 224 -3.13 15.62 -22.32
C THR A 224 -3.21 14.59 -23.45
N ASP A 225 -3.45 15.00 -24.68
CA ASP A 225 -3.48 14.11 -25.83
C ASP A 225 -2.11 13.47 -26.09
N TYR A 226 -1.03 14.27 -26.04
CA TYR A 226 0.34 13.77 -26.21
C TYR A 226 0.71 12.81 -25.08
N LEU A 227 0.44 13.21 -23.82
CA LEU A 227 0.65 12.35 -22.65
C LEU A 227 -0.07 11.02 -22.79
N ALA A 228 -1.34 11.05 -23.13
CA ALA A 228 -2.17 9.85 -23.25
C ALA A 228 -1.67 8.91 -24.36
N GLU A 229 -1.25 9.43 -25.50
CA GLU A 229 -0.77 8.63 -26.61
C GLU A 229 0.60 8.02 -26.31
N PHE A 230 1.56 8.75 -25.72
CA PHE A 230 2.84 8.12 -25.40
C PHE A 230 2.72 7.10 -24.27
N ILE A 231 1.85 7.32 -23.26
CA ILE A 231 1.54 6.32 -22.22
C ILE A 231 0.94 5.07 -22.87
N ARG A 232 0.05 5.24 -23.85
CA ARG A 232 -0.57 4.14 -24.59
C ARG A 232 0.44 3.34 -25.40
N GLU A 233 1.41 4.00 -26.04
CA GLU A 233 2.51 3.30 -26.72
C GLU A 233 3.35 2.49 -25.72
N LEU A 234 3.66 3.03 -24.55
CA LEU A 234 4.39 2.34 -23.50
C LEU A 234 3.65 1.10 -22.94
N ARG A 235 2.33 1.03 -23.05
CA ARG A 235 1.57 -0.19 -22.67
C ARG A 235 2.01 -1.43 -23.46
N LYS A 236 2.53 -1.27 -24.67
CA LYS A 236 2.98 -2.36 -25.54
C LYS A 236 4.30 -2.98 -25.05
N GLU A 237 5.02 -2.30 -24.17
CA GLU A 237 6.31 -2.73 -23.65
C GLU A 237 6.18 -3.42 -22.30
N GLN A 238 7.24 -4.13 -21.89
CA GLN A 238 7.28 -4.84 -20.61
C GLN A 238 8.63 -4.61 -19.93
N TYR A 239 8.59 -4.10 -18.71
CA TYR A 239 9.76 -3.85 -17.87
C TYR A 239 9.63 -4.50 -16.46
N GLY A 240 8.72 -5.46 -16.30
CA GLY A 240 8.54 -6.14 -15.03
C GLY A 240 9.72 -6.95 -14.54
N ASP A 241 10.65 -7.27 -15.41
CA ASP A 241 11.91 -7.96 -15.14
C ASP A 241 13.12 -7.01 -14.93
N ALA A 242 12.90 -5.70 -14.99
CA ALA A 242 13.95 -4.70 -14.78
C ALA A 242 14.66 -4.86 -13.42
N LEU A 243 13.93 -5.34 -12.40
CA LEU A 243 14.50 -5.60 -11.08
C LEU A 243 15.51 -6.75 -11.07
N ASP A 244 15.35 -7.75 -11.94
CA ASP A 244 16.14 -9.00 -11.91
C ASP A 244 17.62 -8.80 -12.20
N LYS A 245 17.99 -7.67 -12.79
CA LYS A 245 19.39 -7.28 -12.99
C LYS A 245 20.13 -7.04 -11.66
N TYR A 246 19.41 -6.58 -10.64
CA TYR A 246 20.02 -6.10 -9.41
C TYR A 246 19.48 -6.81 -8.15
N PHE A 247 18.24 -7.32 -8.19
CA PHE A 247 17.53 -7.81 -7.01
C PHE A 247 16.77 -9.09 -7.30
N ARG A 248 16.53 -9.86 -6.24
CA ARG A 248 15.62 -11.00 -6.24
C ARG A 248 14.56 -10.80 -5.15
N LEU A 249 13.32 -11.14 -5.46
CA LEU A 249 12.23 -11.07 -4.49
C LEU A 249 12.40 -12.16 -3.40
N GLY A 250 12.02 -11.84 -2.18
CA GLY A 250 12.10 -12.75 -1.04
C GLY A 250 11.12 -13.93 -1.17
N LYS A 251 11.39 -14.97 -0.40
CA LYS A 251 10.64 -16.24 -0.43
C LYS A 251 9.19 -16.15 0.04
N ASN A 252 8.83 -15.09 0.76
CA ASN A 252 7.50 -14.91 1.34
C ASN A 252 6.50 -14.27 0.36
N LEU A 253 6.94 -13.91 -0.85
CA LEU A 253 6.08 -13.48 -1.93
C LEU A 253 5.59 -14.69 -2.71
N ASN A 254 4.28 -14.89 -2.78
CA ASN A 254 3.69 -15.89 -3.65
C ASN A 254 3.67 -15.42 -5.12
N GLN A 255 3.16 -16.26 -6.02
CA GLN A 255 3.10 -15.92 -7.44
C GLN A 255 2.30 -14.64 -7.73
N ARG A 256 1.17 -14.43 -7.05
CA ARG A 256 0.35 -13.21 -7.21
C ARG A 256 1.06 -11.96 -6.73
N ASP A 257 1.79 -12.08 -5.62
CA ASP A 257 2.59 -10.97 -5.09
C ASP A 257 3.72 -10.61 -6.04
N THR A 258 4.40 -11.62 -6.58
CA THR A 258 5.46 -11.45 -7.58
C THR A 258 4.93 -10.75 -8.84
N ILE A 259 3.79 -11.17 -9.37
CA ILE A 259 3.15 -10.54 -10.52
C ILE A 259 2.79 -9.09 -10.21
N ALA A 260 2.20 -8.83 -9.05
CA ALA A 260 1.80 -7.49 -8.62
C ALA A 260 3.01 -6.55 -8.51
N VAL A 261 4.07 -6.98 -7.82
CA VAL A 261 5.29 -6.18 -7.66
C VAL A 261 5.95 -5.91 -9.02
N ARG A 262 6.06 -6.92 -9.89
CA ARG A 262 6.62 -6.75 -11.24
C ARG A 262 5.82 -5.79 -12.11
N LYS A 263 4.50 -5.80 -12.01
CA LYS A 263 3.63 -4.85 -12.73
C LYS A 263 3.82 -3.42 -12.20
N ILE A 264 3.94 -3.23 -10.90
CA ILE A 264 4.19 -1.91 -10.33
C ILE A 264 5.58 -1.41 -10.76
N VAL A 265 6.61 -2.25 -10.66
CA VAL A 265 7.97 -1.91 -11.11
C VAL A 265 7.97 -1.56 -12.60
N GLY A 266 7.37 -2.40 -13.44
CA GLY A 266 7.27 -2.16 -14.88
C GLY A 266 6.58 -0.84 -15.22
N GLY A 267 5.47 -0.55 -14.56
CA GLY A 267 4.74 0.70 -14.74
C GLY A 267 5.54 1.93 -14.36
N TYR A 268 6.24 1.89 -13.23
CA TYR A 268 7.12 3.00 -12.83
C TYR A 268 8.31 3.18 -13.75
N VAL A 269 8.93 2.09 -14.22
CA VAL A 269 10.02 2.17 -15.21
C VAL A 269 9.52 2.84 -16.50
N LYS A 270 8.36 2.47 -17.01
CA LYS A 270 7.76 3.11 -18.18
C LYS A 270 7.49 4.60 -17.97
N LEU A 271 7.00 4.98 -16.79
CA LEU A 271 6.69 6.38 -16.48
C LEU A 271 7.93 7.23 -16.25
N LEU A 272 8.93 6.73 -15.52
CA LEU A 272 10.11 7.49 -15.10
C LEU A 272 11.31 7.29 -16.03
N TYR A 273 11.43 6.13 -16.65
CA TYR A 273 12.56 5.75 -17.52
C TYR A 273 12.08 5.14 -18.83
N PRO A 274 11.30 5.89 -19.65
CA PRO A 274 10.78 5.39 -20.92
C PRO A 274 11.89 5.07 -21.92
N ASP A 275 13.10 5.59 -21.71
CA ASP A 275 14.32 5.30 -22.47
C ASP A 275 14.97 3.96 -22.07
N GLY A 276 14.52 3.33 -20.99
CA GLY A 276 15.07 2.07 -20.46
C GLY A 276 16.41 2.23 -19.73
N GLU A 277 16.85 3.48 -19.49
CA GLU A 277 18.10 3.78 -18.79
C GLU A 277 17.85 4.12 -17.32
N PHE A 278 18.32 3.27 -16.42
CA PHE A 278 18.15 3.43 -14.97
C PHE A 278 19.31 2.82 -14.19
N THR A 279 19.56 3.35 -13.00
CA THR A 279 20.57 2.83 -12.07
C THR A 279 19.98 1.80 -11.11
N LYS A 280 20.87 1.10 -10.37
CA LYS A 280 20.48 0.15 -9.33
C LYS A 280 19.66 0.83 -8.23
N GLU A 281 20.09 2.01 -7.79
CA GLU A 281 19.44 2.79 -6.73
C GLU A 281 18.03 3.23 -7.15
N GLN A 282 17.87 3.63 -8.41
CA GLN A 282 16.57 4.02 -8.96
C GLN A 282 15.60 2.84 -9.02
N ILE A 283 16.08 1.65 -9.41
CA ILE A 283 15.26 0.43 -9.36
C ILE A 283 14.97 0.01 -7.92
N GLU A 284 15.90 0.17 -6.99
CA GLU A 284 15.66 -0.13 -5.57
C GLU A 284 14.56 0.75 -4.99
N GLU A 285 14.55 2.04 -5.29
CA GLU A 285 13.51 2.98 -4.86
C GLU A 285 12.13 2.55 -5.37
N ILE A 286 12.03 2.21 -6.66
CA ILE A 286 10.79 1.70 -7.26
C ILE A 286 10.36 0.37 -6.62
N LEU A 287 11.30 -0.55 -6.40
CA LEU A 287 11.03 -1.86 -5.82
C LEU A 287 10.51 -1.76 -4.39
N VAL A 288 11.10 -0.91 -3.57
CA VAL A 288 10.66 -0.66 -2.19
C VAL A 288 9.23 -0.13 -2.19
N PHE A 289 8.93 0.83 -3.05
CA PHE A 289 7.57 1.36 -3.19
C PHE A 289 6.59 0.29 -3.67
N ALA A 290 6.96 -0.52 -4.66
CA ALA A 290 6.13 -1.60 -5.18
C ALA A 290 5.81 -2.67 -4.12
N LEU A 291 6.81 -3.07 -3.34
CA LEU A 291 6.65 -4.01 -2.25
C LEU A 291 5.71 -3.46 -1.17
N GLU A 292 5.84 -2.19 -0.82
CA GLU A 292 4.95 -1.54 0.15
C GLU A 292 3.49 -1.52 -0.34
N MET A 293 3.24 -1.10 -1.57
CA MET A 293 1.89 -1.02 -2.14
C MET A 293 1.20 -2.40 -2.17
N ARG A 294 1.92 -3.43 -2.58
CA ARG A 294 1.38 -4.79 -2.58
C ARG A 294 1.27 -5.37 -1.18
N ARG A 295 2.23 -5.13 -0.31
CA ARG A 295 2.16 -5.60 1.08
C ARG A 295 0.94 -5.04 1.81
N ARG A 296 0.53 -3.82 1.53
CA ARG A 296 -0.70 -3.22 2.11
C ARG A 296 -1.93 -4.07 1.81
N VAL A 297 -2.05 -4.61 0.60
CA VAL A 297 -3.11 -5.58 0.27
C VAL A 297 -2.99 -6.83 1.14
N LYS A 298 -1.80 -7.43 1.24
CA LYS A 298 -1.58 -8.68 1.98
C LYS A 298 -1.79 -8.53 3.48
N GLU A 299 -1.44 -7.40 4.07
CA GLU A 299 -1.70 -7.13 5.49
C GLU A 299 -3.20 -7.16 5.81
N GLN A 300 -4.04 -6.67 4.89
CA GLN A 300 -5.48 -6.74 5.06
C GLN A 300 -6.01 -8.16 4.83
N LEU A 301 -5.46 -8.91 3.88
CA LEU A 301 -5.80 -10.33 3.68
C LEU A 301 -5.45 -11.18 4.90
N LYS A 302 -4.32 -10.94 5.54
CA LYS A 302 -3.93 -11.58 6.81
C LYS A 302 -5.00 -11.35 7.87
N LYS A 303 -5.55 -10.15 7.93
CA LYS A 303 -6.60 -9.80 8.89
C LYS A 303 -7.94 -10.47 8.58
N LEU A 304 -8.30 -10.61 7.30
CA LEU A 304 -9.59 -11.12 6.84
C LEU A 304 -9.62 -12.63 6.66
N GLY A 305 -8.53 -13.22 6.16
CA GLY A 305 -8.48 -14.59 5.65
C GLY A 305 -7.76 -15.62 6.52
N GLY A 306 -7.20 -15.22 7.67
CA GLY A 306 -6.59 -16.14 8.61
C GLY A 306 -5.22 -16.71 8.16
N MET A 307 -4.96 -18.00 8.47
CA MET A 307 -3.62 -18.59 8.41
C MET A 307 -3.00 -18.68 7.01
N GLU A 308 -3.78 -18.71 5.94
CA GLU A 308 -3.28 -18.76 4.56
C GLU A 308 -2.43 -17.54 4.21
N PHE A 309 -2.72 -16.38 4.81
CA PHE A 309 -2.03 -15.12 4.56
C PHE A 309 -1.11 -14.70 5.70
N TYR A 310 -0.69 -15.63 6.53
CA TYR A 310 0.01 -15.33 7.79
C TYR A 310 1.38 -14.68 7.58
N ASP A 311 2.17 -15.16 6.62
CA ASP A 311 3.52 -14.66 6.35
C ASP A 311 3.49 -13.58 5.27
N VAL A 312 3.49 -12.34 5.74
CA VAL A 312 3.45 -11.13 4.88
C VAL A 312 4.76 -10.33 4.95
N ASN A 313 5.83 -10.90 5.46
CA ASN A 313 7.14 -10.25 5.52
C ASN A 313 7.77 -10.17 4.12
N PHE A 314 7.37 -9.15 3.37
CA PHE A 314 7.91 -8.90 2.05
C PHE A 314 9.35 -8.42 2.14
N SER A 315 10.21 -9.00 1.33
CA SER A 315 11.61 -8.69 1.27
C SER A 315 12.15 -8.77 -0.15
N TYR A 316 13.33 -8.23 -0.34
CA TYR A 316 14.13 -8.39 -1.55
C TYR A 316 15.59 -8.60 -1.16
N ILE A 317 16.33 -9.25 -2.04
CA ILE A 317 17.74 -9.61 -1.82
C ILE A 317 18.55 -8.89 -2.87
N ASP A 318 19.53 -8.11 -2.43
CA ASP A 318 20.53 -7.48 -3.29
C ASP A 318 21.45 -8.58 -3.86
N LEU A 319 21.58 -8.65 -5.18
CA LEU A 319 22.38 -9.70 -5.84
C LEU A 319 23.89 -9.50 -5.73
N ASP A 320 24.36 -8.29 -5.40
CA ASP A 320 25.79 -8.01 -5.22
C ASP A 320 26.25 -8.28 -3.78
N THR A 321 25.45 -7.88 -2.79
CA THR A 321 25.77 -7.99 -1.37
C THR A 321 25.17 -9.20 -0.68
N PHE A 322 24.16 -9.82 -1.28
CA PHE A 322 23.32 -10.89 -0.73
C PHE A 322 22.57 -10.49 0.55
N GLU A 323 22.47 -9.20 0.81
CA GLU A 323 21.71 -8.65 1.93
C GLU A 323 20.21 -8.74 1.61
N GLU A 324 19.43 -9.29 2.55
CA GLU A 324 17.98 -9.31 2.50
C GLU A 324 17.42 -8.10 3.25
N LYS A 325 16.63 -7.29 2.54
CA LYS A 325 15.97 -6.11 3.09
C LYS A 325 14.46 -6.30 3.13
N PHE A 326 13.84 -5.95 4.24
CA PHE A 326 12.40 -6.09 4.45
C PHE A 326 11.69 -4.75 4.24
N VAL A 327 10.50 -4.81 3.64
CA VAL A 327 9.66 -3.64 3.39
C VAL A 327 8.34 -3.82 4.14
N SER A 328 8.01 -2.85 4.98
CA SER A 328 6.78 -2.81 5.78
C SER A 328 5.82 -1.72 5.29
N VAL A 329 4.63 -1.66 5.87
CA VAL A 329 3.64 -0.61 5.59
C VAL A 329 3.58 0.40 6.75
N PRO A 330 3.59 1.73 6.46
CA PRO A 330 3.65 2.77 7.49
C PRO A 330 2.53 2.70 8.52
N GLU A 331 1.31 2.47 8.10
CA GLU A 331 0.12 2.43 8.96
C GLU A 331 0.08 1.27 9.95
N GLN A 332 0.91 0.26 9.75
CA GLN A 332 1.03 -0.90 10.66
C GLN A 332 2.39 -0.96 11.35
N GLY A 333 2.97 0.19 11.62
CA GLY A 333 4.28 0.30 12.28
C GLY A 333 5.46 0.24 11.32
N GLY A 334 5.22 0.52 10.04
CA GLY A 334 6.25 0.54 8.99
C GLY A 334 6.97 1.87 8.82
N GLY A 335 6.61 2.91 9.59
CA GLY A 335 7.56 3.94 9.95
C GLY A 335 8.65 3.29 10.80
N LYS A 336 9.75 3.94 11.09
CA LYS A 336 10.79 3.37 11.95
C LYS A 336 10.11 2.78 13.19
N LEU A 337 10.05 1.45 13.26
CA LEU A 337 9.44 0.71 14.38
C LEU A 337 10.08 1.13 15.70
N ILE A 338 11.35 1.47 15.62
CA ILE A 338 12.12 2.07 16.70
C ILE A 338 12.37 3.52 16.28
N PRO A 339 11.84 4.53 16.99
CA PRO A 339 12.07 5.94 16.67
C PRO A 339 13.54 6.31 16.77
N ASP A 340 13.97 7.29 15.98
CA ASP A 340 15.30 7.86 16.11
C ASP A 340 15.40 8.72 17.37
N GLY A 341 16.59 8.74 17.96
CA GLY A 341 16.89 9.57 19.11
C GLY A 341 16.63 8.88 20.45
N ILE A 342 16.49 9.69 21.49
CA ILE A 342 16.36 9.23 22.86
C ILE A 342 14.87 8.99 23.16
N CYS A 343 14.54 7.80 23.65
CA CYS A 343 13.17 7.46 24.07
C CYS A 343 12.79 8.25 25.34
N ASN A 344 11.49 8.36 25.59
CA ASN A 344 11.03 8.90 26.88
C ASN A 344 11.34 7.94 28.02
N PRO A 345 11.54 8.45 29.26
CA PRO A 345 11.67 7.58 30.42
C PRO A 345 10.54 6.57 30.53
N GLY A 346 10.90 5.30 30.74
CA GLY A 346 9.93 4.20 30.81
C GLY A 346 9.52 3.62 29.46
N GLN A 347 10.00 4.14 28.34
CA GLN A 347 9.75 3.62 27.01
C GLN A 347 10.93 2.81 26.51
N VAL A 348 10.71 1.52 26.22
CA VAL A 348 11.75 0.60 25.78
C VAL A 348 11.27 -0.16 24.55
N TYR A 349 12.15 -0.30 23.57
CA TYR A 349 11.95 -1.16 22.41
C TYR A 349 12.87 -2.37 22.51
N THR A 350 12.33 -3.53 22.18
CA THR A 350 13.10 -4.78 22.13
C THR A 350 12.81 -5.56 20.89
N VAL A 351 13.81 -6.26 20.38
CA VAL A 351 13.70 -7.17 19.24
C VAL A 351 13.77 -8.60 19.77
N SER A 352 12.78 -9.41 19.46
CA SER A 352 12.73 -10.80 19.91
C SER A 352 11.89 -11.67 18.97
N GLN A 353 11.99 -12.98 19.17
CA GLN A 353 11.17 -13.95 18.48
C GLN A 353 9.80 -14.03 19.14
N GLY A 354 8.73 -13.77 18.37
CA GLY A 354 7.36 -13.92 18.81
C GLY A 354 6.87 -15.37 18.75
N LYS A 355 5.63 -15.60 19.16
CA LYS A 355 5.01 -16.94 19.13
C LYS A 355 4.94 -17.56 17.75
N SER A 356 4.83 -16.75 16.72
CA SER A 356 4.86 -17.19 15.31
C SER A 356 6.20 -17.76 14.88
N GLY A 357 7.25 -17.64 15.70
CA GLY A 357 8.62 -17.94 15.33
C GLY A 357 9.33 -16.82 14.53
N MET A 358 8.61 -15.77 14.18
CA MET A 358 9.17 -14.60 13.50
C MET A 358 9.85 -13.64 14.49
N ILE A 359 10.89 -12.94 14.02
CA ILE A 359 11.54 -11.87 14.77
C ILE A 359 10.75 -10.59 14.54
N GLY A 360 10.47 -9.87 15.63
CA GLY A 360 9.72 -8.61 15.57
C GLY A 360 10.12 -7.66 16.68
N VAL A 361 9.55 -6.45 16.60
CA VAL A 361 9.77 -5.36 17.54
C VAL A 361 8.60 -5.27 18.51
N PHE A 362 8.92 -5.19 19.78
CA PHE A 362 7.98 -5.00 20.87
C PHE A 362 8.27 -3.69 21.59
N ARG A 363 7.24 -2.96 21.93
CA ARG A 363 7.31 -1.71 22.69
C ARG A 363 6.80 -1.92 24.09
N LEU A 364 7.54 -1.46 25.08
CA LEU A 364 7.15 -1.41 26.47
C LEU A 364 6.99 0.06 26.87
N GLU A 365 5.89 0.40 27.49
CA GLU A 365 5.63 1.72 28.06
C GLU A 365 5.28 1.57 29.53
N SER A 366 6.12 2.10 30.38
CA SER A 366 5.95 2.01 31.83
C SER A 366 5.57 3.35 32.47
N GLN A 367 4.74 3.25 33.47
CA GLN A 367 4.31 4.35 34.32
C GLN A 367 4.57 3.98 35.79
N MET A 368 4.84 4.99 36.58
CA MET A 368 5.04 4.86 38.00
C MET A 368 4.13 5.83 38.75
N LEU A 369 3.39 5.31 39.72
CA LEU A 369 2.43 6.09 40.52
C LEU A 369 2.75 5.91 42.02
N PRO A 370 2.37 6.86 42.89
CA PRO A 370 2.35 6.60 44.33
C PRO A 370 1.47 5.41 44.64
N GLY A 371 1.94 4.47 45.47
CA GLY A 371 1.18 3.24 45.76
C GLY A 371 1.85 2.35 46.80
N ASN A 372 1.52 1.06 46.76
CA ASN A 372 1.91 0.07 47.76
C ASN A 372 2.79 -1.06 47.18
N GLY A 373 3.43 -0.84 46.05
CA GLY A 373 4.31 -1.83 45.41
C GLY A 373 3.57 -2.82 44.52
N LYS A 374 2.43 -2.42 43.92
CA LYS A 374 1.74 -3.23 42.89
C LYS A 374 2.48 -3.19 41.57
N PHE A 375 2.37 -4.29 40.84
CA PHE A 375 2.88 -4.39 39.49
C PHE A 375 1.74 -4.83 38.55
N GLU A 376 1.27 -3.93 37.71
CA GLU A 376 0.22 -4.17 36.73
C GLU A 376 0.79 -4.27 35.33
N ARG A 377 0.22 -5.15 34.51
CA ARG A 377 0.69 -5.45 33.16
C ARG A 377 -0.50 -5.56 32.22
N THR A 378 -0.40 -4.91 31.09
CA THR A 378 -1.38 -4.94 30.02
C THR A 378 -0.72 -5.37 28.70
N GLY A 379 -1.49 -5.94 27.78
CA GLY A 379 -0.98 -6.34 26.47
C GLY A 379 -0.32 -7.72 26.37
N LEU A 380 -0.13 -8.44 27.48
CA LEU A 380 0.51 -9.78 27.48
C LEU A 380 -0.44 -10.93 27.07
N GLY A 381 -1.74 -10.67 27.03
CA GLY A 381 -2.73 -11.73 26.82
C GLY A 381 -2.78 -12.76 27.95
N SER A 382 -3.16 -13.99 27.62
CA SER A 382 -3.28 -15.11 28.57
C SER A 382 -1.99 -15.93 28.76
N ASP A 383 -0.92 -15.57 28.06
CA ASP A 383 0.32 -16.32 27.99
C ASP A 383 1.03 -16.42 29.35
N ARG A 384 1.32 -17.64 29.80
CA ARG A 384 1.97 -17.91 31.06
C ARG A 384 3.46 -17.50 31.06
N ASP A 385 4.18 -17.82 29.99
CA ASP A 385 5.62 -17.55 29.88
C ASP A 385 5.89 -16.03 29.86
N CYS A 386 5.03 -15.25 29.18
CA CYS A 386 5.09 -13.79 29.20
C CYS A 386 4.87 -13.23 30.61
N LYS A 387 3.89 -13.77 31.34
CA LYS A 387 3.59 -13.34 32.70
C LYS A 387 4.69 -13.70 33.67
N GLU A 388 5.28 -14.89 33.54
CA GLU A 388 6.36 -15.37 34.39
C GLU A 388 7.66 -14.56 34.19
N SER A 389 8.05 -14.32 32.92
CA SER A 389 9.24 -13.55 32.60
C SER A 389 9.17 -12.11 33.14
N THR A 390 8.00 -11.48 33.02
CA THR A 390 7.79 -10.10 33.53
C THR A 390 7.75 -10.05 35.05
N ASN A 391 7.17 -11.07 35.73
CA ASN A 391 7.24 -11.20 37.17
C ASN A 391 8.66 -11.37 37.69
N THR A 392 9.45 -12.17 37.00
CA THR A 392 10.88 -12.37 37.33
C THR A 392 11.63 -11.04 37.35
N ALA A 393 11.40 -10.19 36.33
CA ALA A 393 12.01 -8.86 36.28
C ALA A 393 11.61 -7.98 37.45
N PHE A 394 10.33 -7.94 37.81
CA PHE A 394 9.86 -7.13 38.93
C PHE A 394 10.36 -7.65 40.29
N ASN A 395 10.38 -8.97 40.48
CA ASN A 395 10.93 -9.58 41.70
C ASN A 395 12.44 -9.31 41.83
N PHE A 396 13.17 -9.33 40.71
CA PHE A 396 14.57 -8.94 40.71
C PHE A 396 14.75 -7.48 41.13
N LEU A 397 13.91 -6.56 40.62
CA LEU A 397 13.97 -5.15 41.00
C LEU A 397 13.64 -4.96 42.48
N LYS A 398 12.67 -5.70 43.05
CA LYS A 398 12.37 -5.68 44.49
C LYS A 398 13.56 -6.10 45.34
N ALA A 399 14.26 -7.14 44.93
CA ALA A 399 15.39 -7.67 45.69
C ALA A 399 16.65 -6.81 45.55
N ASN A 400 16.84 -6.14 44.40
CA ASN A 400 18.12 -5.49 44.08
C ASN A 400 17.99 -3.98 43.80
N GLY A 401 16.83 -3.37 43.91
CA GLY A 401 16.57 -1.97 43.57
C GLY A 401 17.55 -1.01 44.26
N ASN A 402 17.78 -1.18 45.55
CA ASN A 402 18.72 -0.36 46.33
C ASN A 402 20.18 -0.50 45.84
N ARG A 403 20.55 -1.64 45.25
CA ARG A 403 21.89 -1.85 44.65
C ARG A 403 22.03 -1.17 43.30
N ILE A 404 20.91 -1.02 42.57
CA ILE A 404 20.88 -0.30 41.28
C ILE A 404 20.91 1.20 41.57
N SER A 405 20.01 1.68 42.44
CA SER A 405 19.98 3.08 42.89
C SER A 405 19.15 3.21 44.17
N GLY A 406 19.61 4.01 45.11
CA GLY A 406 18.89 4.34 46.34
C GLY A 406 17.59 5.12 46.14
N SER A 407 17.33 5.63 44.92
CA SER A 407 16.09 6.32 44.55
C SER A 407 14.98 5.39 44.09
N ILE A 408 15.26 4.10 43.85
CA ILE A 408 14.26 3.11 43.43
C ILE A 408 13.52 2.61 44.67
N SER A 409 12.18 2.90 44.67
CA SER A 409 11.27 2.38 45.69
C SER A 409 10.27 1.45 45.09
N THR A 410 10.24 0.20 45.51
CA THR A 410 9.24 -0.82 45.10
C THR A 410 8.15 -1.04 46.13
N THR A 411 8.20 -0.34 47.24
CA THR A 411 7.20 -0.45 48.34
C THR A 411 6.27 0.74 48.43
N MET A 412 6.69 1.92 47.96
CA MET A 412 5.90 3.16 47.96
C MET A 412 5.46 3.61 46.58
N ARG A 413 5.69 2.80 45.56
CA ARG A 413 5.34 3.09 44.19
C ARG A 413 4.74 1.87 43.52
N ASP A 414 3.67 2.11 42.79
CA ASP A 414 3.06 1.13 41.88
C ASP A 414 3.64 1.31 40.48
N TYR A 415 3.84 0.20 39.79
CA TYR A 415 4.40 0.17 38.44
C TYR A 415 3.38 -0.46 37.47
N ILE A 416 3.16 0.20 36.35
CA ILE A 416 2.26 -0.27 35.30
C ILE A 416 3.07 -0.33 34.00
N ILE A 417 3.05 -1.47 33.31
CA ILE A 417 3.67 -1.61 32.00
C ILE A 417 2.65 -2.09 30.97
N ASN A 418 2.59 -1.37 29.85
CA ASN A 418 1.88 -1.79 28.66
C ASN A 418 2.85 -2.39 27.65
N TYR A 419 2.57 -3.62 27.22
CA TYR A 419 3.35 -4.36 26.23
C TYR A 419 2.62 -4.35 24.90
N GLN A 420 3.33 -3.99 23.84
CA GLN A 420 2.77 -3.88 22.50
C GLN A 420 3.61 -4.69 21.53
N ASP A 421 2.96 -5.59 20.81
CA ASP A 421 3.52 -6.24 19.63
C ASP A 421 3.27 -5.34 18.41
N LEU A 422 4.32 -4.68 17.92
CA LEU A 422 4.18 -3.68 16.86
C LEU A 422 3.95 -4.29 15.48
N GLN A 423 4.17 -5.58 15.31
CA GLN A 423 4.09 -6.26 14.02
C GLN A 423 3.05 -7.39 13.98
N GLY A 424 2.33 -7.62 15.06
CA GLY A 424 1.27 -8.64 15.13
C GLY A 424 1.78 -10.09 15.00
N ILE A 425 3.03 -10.36 15.43
CA ILE A 425 3.67 -11.69 15.34
C ILE A 425 3.40 -12.59 16.55
N GLY A 426 2.64 -12.11 17.51
CA GLY A 426 2.40 -12.75 18.79
C GLY A 426 3.46 -12.40 19.84
N MET A 427 3.02 -12.14 21.06
CA MET A 427 3.88 -11.69 22.16
C MET A 427 5.02 -12.68 22.43
N THR A 428 6.20 -12.16 22.76
CA THR A 428 7.37 -12.97 23.11
C THR A 428 7.40 -13.31 24.61
N GLY A 429 7.88 -14.50 24.97
CA GLY A 429 8.18 -14.86 26.36
C GLY A 429 9.50 -14.27 26.88
N LYS A 430 10.32 -13.66 26.04
CA LYS A 430 11.66 -13.12 26.41
C LYS A 430 11.59 -11.66 26.83
N LEU A 431 10.77 -11.36 27.85
CA LEU A 431 10.49 -9.99 28.30
C LEU A 431 11.17 -9.60 29.63
N ALA A 432 11.91 -10.50 30.28
CA ALA A 432 12.48 -10.21 31.61
C ALA A 432 13.45 -9.02 31.57
N LEU A 433 14.44 -9.02 30.70
CA LEU A 433 15.43 -7.94 30.58
C LEU A 433 14.81 -6.61 30.10
N PRO A 434 14.02 -6.57 29.03
CA PRO A 434 13.34 -5.33 28.61
C PRO A 434 12.43 -4.75 29.71
N THR A 435 11.72 -5.60 30.44
CA THR A 435 10.87 -5.17 31.56
C THR A 435 11.69 -4.54 32.69
N LEU A 436 12.81 -5.16 33.05
CA LEU A 436 13.71 -4.60 34.07
C LEU A 436 14.25 -3.24 33.65
N ILE A 437 14.68 -3.09 32.40
CA ILE A 437 15.17 -1.82 31.85
C ILE A 437 14.07 -0.76 31.91
N ALA A 438 12.86 -1.09 31.48
CA ALA A 438 11.72 -0.16 31.48
C ALA A 438 11.36 0.31 32.91
N LEU A 439 11.36 -0.61 33.88
CA LEU A 439 11.14 -0.30 35.29
C LEU A 439 12.25 0.60 35.86
N CYS A 440 13.50 0.32 35.60
CA CYS A 440 14.62 1.15 36.01
C CYS A 440 14.54 2.53 35.36
N SER A 441 14.28 2.60 34.08
CA SER A 441 14.16 3.84 33.32
C SER A 441 13.10 4.77 33.93
N ILE A 442 11.88 4.26 34.17
CA ILE A 442 10.81 5.09 34.78
C ILE A 442 11.12 5.45 36.22
N ALA A 443 11.70 4.52 37.00
CA ALA A 443 12.03 4.77 38.38
C ALA A 443 13.14 5.86 38.57
N LEU A 444 14.06 5.92 37.61
CA LEU A 444 15.16 6.89 37.61
C LEU A 444 14.82 8.18 36.82
N GLY A 445 13.70 8.21 36.09
CA GLY A 445 13.34 9.30 35.21
C GLY A 445 14.38 9.52 34.09
N ARG A 446 15.04 8.45 33.63
CA ARG A 446 16.09 8.47 32.59
C ARG A 446 15.66 7.59 31.41
N PRO A 447 15.95 8.02 30.15
CA PRO A 447 15.70 7.24 28.97
C PRO A 447 16.61 6.00 28.87
#